data_22219a9f893a51c0e980501711131863
#
_entry.id   22219a9f893a51c0e980501711131863
#
_cell.length_a   1.000
_cell.length_b   1.000
_cell.length_c   1.000
_cell.angle_alpha   90.00
_cell.angle_beta   90.00
_cell.angle_gamma   90.00
#
_symmetry.space_group_name_H-M   'P 1'
#
loop_
_entity.id
_entity.type
_entity.pdbx_description
1 polymer ?
#
loop_
_entity_poly.entity_id
_entity_poly.type
_entity_poly.pdbx_seq_one_letter_code
_entity_poly.pdbx_strand_id
1 'polypeptide(L)'
;GDILEAPGPITIAAIESSSYNGRSGLGNIYTWAAGNGLEFDDNSNYDGWANNRHTIAVSAINHYGEQSYYSEPGANILVTAHSNGGFPVYQGISTTDITGSPGYSNGDYTSNFGGTSSATPLVSGVIALIMESNPNLNWRDIQNILVHSSRRNHANDTSWNMNGAGHYVSHKYGFGAIDAGQAVSLAENWTSSGTETNASFGPFNPGTELDNGVSTWTEFPVTVPIDIRLESVEVMVDISHTSRGNLDIVLESPSGHESWLSEEHDDSGNDYSNWMFGTVQHWDESTTGNWILKVRDSVSDSNSGTVNSWELIFHGVGNVSDTDNDGWPDYNDPDDDDDGWNDTIEISCDTDPLDNNSTPADTDSDGVCDFLDDDDDGDGFVDSEEGSCASDPLDNNSTPADTDSDGVCDFLDDDDDGDG
;
A
#
# COMPACT_ATOMS: atom_id res chain seq x y z
N GLY A 1 9.68 -19.50 15.75
CA GLY A 1 10.52 -20.60 15.39
C GLY A 1 11.26 -20.36 14.09
N ASP A 2 12.37 -20.97 14.01
CA ASP A 2 13.31 -21.01 12.90
C ASP A 2 12.99 -22.12 11.87
N ILE A 3 11.78 -22.66 11.91
CA ILE A 3 11.30 -23.74 11.06
C ILE A 3 10.02 -23.35 10.32
N LEU A 4 9.77 -24.00 9.18
CA LEU A 4 8.54 -23.76 8.41
C LEU A 4 7.31 -24.24 9.19
N GLU A 5 6.37 -23.34 9.45
CA GLU A 5 5.08 -23.64 10.05
C GLU A 5 3.95 -23.09 9.18
N ALA A 6 2.95 -23.89 8.89
CA ALA A 6 1.79 -23.45 8.11
C ALA A 6 0.48 -23.92 8.76
N PRO A 7 -0.59 -23.11 8.67
CA PRO A 7 -1.93 -23.56 9.03
C PRO A 7 -2.37 -24.71 8.11
N GLY A 8 -3.19 -25.60 8.67
CA GLY A 8 -3.75 -26.67 7.85
C GLY A 8 -4.69 -26.12 6.74
N PRO A 9 -4.93 -26.87 5.66
CA PRO A 9 -5.64 -26.41 4.49
C PRO A 9 -7.08 -25.94 4.78
N ILE A 10 -7.74 -26.50 5.78
CA ILE A 10 -9.07 -26.06 6.21
C ILE A 10 -9.04 -24.65 6.78
N THR A 11 -7.98 -24.32 7.52
CA THR A 11 -7.81 -23.00 8.12
C THR A 11 -7.49 -21.96 7.05
N ILE A 12 -6.60 -22.28 6.10
CA ILE A 12 -6.28 -21.42 4.96
C ILE A 12 -7.57 -21.09 4.19
N ALA A 13 -8.33 -22.12 3.81
CA ALA A 13 -9.62 -21.94 3.10
C ALA A 13 -10.65 -21.13 3.91
N ALA A 14 -10.64 -21.24 5.24
CA ALA A 14 -11.53 -20.45 6.10
C ALA A 14 -11.14 -18.98 6.16
N ILE A 15 -9.85 -18.67 6.23
CA ILE A 15 -9.34 -17.29 6.18
C ILE A 15 -9.69 -16.68 4.82
N GLU A 16 -9.36 -17.35 3.72
CA GLU A 16 -9.64 -16.92 2.36
C GLU A 16 -11.14 -16.67 2.16
N SER A 17 -11.99 -17.67 2.47
CA SER A 17 -13.45 -17.51 2.36
C SER A 17 -14.00 -16.34 3.19
N SER A 18 -13.42 -16.10 4.36
CA SER A 18 -13.84 -15.01 5.23
C SER A 18 -13.36 -13.65 4.72
N SER A 19 -12.20 -13.57 4.06
CA SER A 19 -11.68 -12.36 3.44
C SER A 19 -12.50 -11.92 2.22
N TYR A 20 -13.16 -12.85 1.54
CA TYR A 20 -14.05 -12.49 0.43
C TYR A 20 -15.54 -12.32 0.85
N ASN A 21 -16.02 -13.15 1.78
CA ASN A 21 -17.45 -13.22 2.08
C ASN A 21 -17.84 -12.55 3.42
N GLY A 22 -16.88 -12.25 4.28
CA GLY A 22 -17.11 -11.55 5.54
C GLY A 22 -17.67 -10.14 5.33
N ARG A 23 -18.23 -9.52 6.37
CA ARG A 23 -18.74 -8.15 6.31
C ARG A 23 -19.67 -7.87 5.09
N SER A 24 -20.51 -8.83 4.75
CA SER A 24 -21.43 -8.75 3.59
C SER A 24 -20.74 -8.62 2.22
N GLY A 25 -19.58 -9.26 2.05
CA GLY A 25 -18.79 -9.24 0.81
C GLY A 25 -17.62 -8.26 0.81
N LEU A 26 -17.50 -7.43 1.84
CA LEU A 26 -16.33 -6.51 2.00
C LEU A 26 -15.10 -7.22 2.58
N GLY A 27 -15.29 -8.41 3.14
CA GLY A 27 -14.22 -9.21 3.74
C GLY A 27 -13.88 -8.86 5.18
N ASN A 28 -13.53 -9.87 5.97
CA ASN A 28 -12.94 -9.67 7.28
C ASN A 28 -11.45 -9.36 7.15
N ILE A 29 -10.94 -8.56 8.08
CA ILE A 29 -9.54 -8.14 8.12
C ILE A 29 -8.82 -8.96 9.19
N TYR A 30 -7.68 -9.52 8.83
CA TYR A 30 -6.82 -10.29 9.71
C TYR A 30 -5.46 -9.62 9.86
N THR A 31 -5.06 -9.34 11.07
CA THR A 31 -3.70 -8.87 11.39
C THR A 31 -2.93 -10.00 12.07
N TRP A 32 -1.67 -10.20 11.70
CA TRP A 32 -0.82 -11.23 12.25
C TRP A 32 0.52 -10.66 12.70
N ALA A 33 1.02 -11.14 13.82
CA ALA A 33 2.33 -10.73 14.31
C ALA A 33 3.43 -11.36 13.44
N ALA A 34 4.42 -10.56 13.02
CA ALA A 34 5.49 -11.05 12.15
C ALA A 34 6.40 -12.10 12.79
N GLY A 35 6.43 -12.16 14.11
CA GLY A 35 7.25 -13.11 14.87
C GLY A 35 8.31 -12.42 15.73
N ASN A 36 8.94 -13.18 16.66
CA ASN A 36 9.87 -12.66 17.65
C ASN A 36 11.21 -13.44 17.66
N GLY A 37 11.59 -14.04 16.55
CA GLY A 37 12.74 -14.92 16.41
C GLY A 37 13.97 -14.29 15.76
N LEU A 38 14.06 -12.94 15.62
CA LEU A 38 15.20 -12.28 14.97
C LEU A 38 16.56 -12.71 15.50
N GLU A 39 16.68 -13.01 16.81
CA GLU A 39 17.95 -13.47 17.41
C GLU A 39 18.35 -14.90 16.98
N PHE A 40 17.45 -15.59 16.27
CA PHE A 40 17.65 -16.92 15.68
C PHE A 40 17.65 -16.86 14.15
N ASP A 41 17.82 -15.69 13.56
CA ASP A 41 17.76 -15.42 12.12
C ASP A 41 16.45 -15.88 11.45
N ASP A 42 15.34 -15.85 12.23
CA ASP A 42 14.00 -16.20 11.77
C ASP A 42 13.41 -15.13 10.87
N ASN A 43 12.54 -15.52 9.95
CA ASN A 43 11.90 -14.68 8.97
C ASN A 43 10.39 -14.94 8.94
N SER A 44 9.61 -13.87 8.94
CA SER A 44 8.15 -13.89 8.89
C SER A 44 7.55 -14.72 7.74
N ASN A 45 8.33 -14.94 6.67
CA ASN A 45 7.94 -15.79 5.53
C ASN A 45 8.01 -17.31 5.83
N TYR A 46 8.58 -17.70 6.96
CA TYR A 46 8.58 -19.11 7.38
C TYR A 46 7.33 -19.48 8.20
N ASP A 47 6.51 -18.50 8.56
CA ASP A 47 5.20 -18.67 9.19
C ASP A 47 4.07 -18.48 8.17
N GLY A 48 3.41 -19.58 7.79
CA GLY A 48 2.30 -19.60 6.84
C GLY A 48 1.02 -18.88 7.31
N TRP A 49 0.98 -18.40 8.56
CA TRP A 49 -0.06 -17.47 9.01
C TRP A 49 0.30 -16.04 8.68
N ALA A 50 1.56 -15.66 8.88
CA ALA A 50 2.06 -14.31 8.63
C ALA A 50 2.27 -14.05 7.13
N ASN A 51 2.69 -15.06 6.35
CA ASN A 51 2.93 -14.90 4.92
C ASN A 51 1.69 -15.10 4.03
N ASN A 52 0.54 -15.39 4.63
CA ASN A 52 -0.71 -15.52 3.90
C ASN A 52 -1.20 -14.15 3.42
N ARG A 53 -1.42 -13.96 2.11
CA ARG A 53 -1.85 -12.69 1.52
C ARG A 53 -3.13 -12.09 2.09
N HIS A 54 -4.00 -12.90 2.70
CA HIS A 54 -5.22 -12.47 3.38
C HIS A 54 -4.99 -12.00 4.81
N THR A 55 -3.74 -12.01 5.29
CA THR A 55 -3.35 -11.49 6.58
C THR A 55 -2.39 -10.31 6.44
N ILE A 56 -2.52 -9.34 7.31
CA ILE A 56 -1.61 -8.19 7.39
C ILE A 56 -0.52 -8.54 8.38
N ALA A 57 0.68 -8.85 7.89
CA ALA A 57 1.84 -9.10 8.73
C ALA A 57 2.35 -7.79 9.35
N VAL A 58 2.53 -7.79 10.67
CA VAL A 58 2.89 -6.60 11.45
C VAL A 58 4.19 -6.82 12.20
N SER A 59 5.23 -6.05 11.87
CA SER A 59 6.49 -6.01 12.61
C SER A 59 6.45 -5.02 13.78
N ALA A 60 7.51 -5.00 14.59
CA ALA A 60 7.57 -4.18 15.79
C ALA A 60 8.75 -3.21 15.78
N ILE A 61 8.48 -1.97 16.18
CA ILE A 61 9.49 -0.93 16.44
C ILE A 61 9.47 -0.51 17.90
N ASN A 62 10.63 -0.11 18.39
CA ASN A 62 10.81 0.45 19.73
C ASN A 62 10.36 1.93 19.77
N HIS A 63 10.49 2.58 20.92
CA HIS A 63 10.13 3.98 21.11
C HIS A 63 11.01 4.99 20.38
N TYR A 64 12.13 4.56 19.77
CA TYR A 64 12.95 5.37 18.87
C TYR A 64 12.57 5.23 17.40
N GLY A 65 11.64 4.31 17.09
CA GLY A 65 11.26 3.98 15.72
C GLY A 65 12.20 2.97 15.03
N GLU A 66 13.11 2.35 15.79
CA GLU A 66 14.03 1.33 15.30
C GLU A 66 13.40 -0.06 15.45
N GLN A 67 13.84 -1.04 14.65
CA GLN A 67 13.41 -2.42 14.78
C GLN A 67 13.59 -2.92 16.22
N SER A 68 12.56 -3.51 16.81
CA SER A 68 12.68 -4.18 18.09
C SER A 68 13.62 -5.39 17.94
N TYR A 69 14.48 -5.62 18.94
CA TYR A 69 15.56 -6.61 18.85
C TYR A 69 15.12 -8.06 18.56
N TYR A 70 13.84 -8.33 18.70
CA TYR A 70 13.24 -9.64 18.47
C TYR A 70 12.41 -9.70 17.18
N SER A 71 12.05 -8.54 16.59
CA SER A 71 11.08 -8.51 15.50
C SER A 71 11.67 -9.09 14.23
N GLU A 72 11.08 -10.17 13.76
CA GLU A 72 11.48 -10.82 12.52
C GLU A 72 11.33 -9.88 11.32
N PRO A 73 12.26 -9.95 10.36
CA PRO A 73 12.12 -9.35 9.04
C PRO A 73 11.24 -10.23 8.13
N GLY A 74 10.93 -9.76 6.94
CA GLY A 74 10.25 -10.54 5.90
C GLY A 74 9.71 -9.70 4.76
N ALA A 75 9.69 -10.24 3.56
CA ALA A 75 9.13 -9.58 2.38
C ALA A 75 7.60 -9.44 2.45
N ASN A 76 6.95 -10.22 3.29
CA ASN A 76 5.50 -10.25 3.52
C ASN A 76 5.01 -9.22 4.54
N ILE A 77 5.91 -8.50 5.23
CA ILE A 77 5.54 -7.49 6.22
C ILE A 77 4.92 -6.28 5.49
N LEU A 78 3.66 -5.96 5.84
CA LEU A 78 2.99 -4.81 5.27
C LEU A 78 3.36 -3.53 6.02
N VAL A 79 3.21 -3.52 7.34
CA VAL A 79 3.42 -2.32 8.18
C VAL A 79 4.08 -2.67 9.51
N THR A 80 4.55 -1.65 10.22
CA THR A 80 5.08 -1.80 11.57
C THR A 80 4.35 -0.91 12.58
N ALA A 81 4.37 -1.30 13.84
CA ALA A 81 3.82 -0.49 14.93
C ALA A 81 4.71 -0.52 16.17
N HIS A 82 4.49 0.46 17.06
CA HIS A 82 5.26 0.56 18.30
C HIS A 82 5.02 -0.63 19.23
N SER A 83 6.12 -1.09 19.84
CA SER A 83 6.17 -2.11 20.86
C SER A 83 7.30 -1.78 21.86
N ASN A 84 7.81 -2.78 22.60
CA ASN A 84 9.00 -2.64 23.42
C ASN A 84 10.29 -2.99 22.63
N GLY A 85 11.45 -2.95 23.30
CA GLY A 85 12.68 -3.54 22.78
C GLY A 85 13.78 -2.58 22.40
N GLY A 86 13.82 -1.39 22.99
CA GLY A 86 14.97 -0.46 22.86
C GLY A 86 15.94 -0.59 24.02
N PHE A 87 17.24 -0.84 23.76
CA PHE A 87 18.29 -0.78 24.77
C PHE A 87 18.84 0.67 24.88
N PRO A 88 19.16 1.21 26.07
CA PRO A 88 19.10 0.56 27.39
C PRO A 88 17.76 0.66 28.12
N VAL A 89 16.74 1.24 27.51
CA VAL A 89 15.43 1.48 28.14
C VAL A 89 14.37 0.65 27.43
N TYR A 90 13.96 -0.44 28.05
CA TYR A 90 12.86 -1.28 27.56
C TYR A 90 11.53 -0.66 27.95
N GLN A 91 11.01 0.28 27.14
CA GLN A 91 9.66 0.79 27.32
C GLN A 91 8.69 -0.13 26.58
N GLY A 92 7.72 -0.67 27.30
CA GLY A 92 6.66 -1.50 26.75
C GLY A 92 5.36 -0.73 26.53
N ILE A 93 4.39 -1.42 26.01
CA ILE A 93 3.03 -0.91 25.84
C ILE A 93 2.29 -0.99 27.17
N SER A 94 1.67 0.13 27.56
CA SER A 94 0.80 0.16 28.74
C SER A 94 -0.59 -0.33 28.36
N THR A 95 -1.05 -1.37 29.06
CA THR A 95 -2.36 -1.98 28.82
C THR A 95 -2.94 -2.60 30.09
N THR A 96 -4.19 -3.08 30.02
CA THR A 96 -4.81 -3.86 31.08
C THR A 96 -4.08 -5.18 31.28
N ASP A 97 -4.08 -5.67 32.51
CA ASP A 97 -3.44 -6.94 32.90
C ASP A 97 -4.43 -7.83 33.65
N ILE A 98 -4.10 -9.07 33.83
CA ILE A 98 -4.85 -10.00 34.67
C ILE A 98 -4.75 -9.48 36.11
N THR A 99 -5.90 -9.28 36.75
CA THR A 99 -5.98 -8.76 38.13
C THR A 99 -5.18 -9.63 39.10
N GLY A 100 -4.24 -9.00 39.79
CA GLY A 100 -3.42 -9.62 40.83
C GLY A 100 -2.19 -10.37 40.30
N SER A 101 -1.63 -11.22 41.11
CA SER A 101 -0.32 -11.86 40.86
C SER A 101 -0.19 -12.83 39.68
N PRO A 102 -1.26 -13.31 39.00
CA PRO A 102 -1.10 -14.13 37.80
C PRO A 102 -0.72 -13.34 36.53
N GLY A 103 -0.86 -11.99 36.56
CA GLY A 103 -0.53 -11.11 35.41
C GLY A 103 0.95 -10.76 35.31
N TYR A 104 1.29 -9.86 34.39
CA TYR A 104 2.62 -9.28 34.22
C TYR A 104 3.03 -8.41 35.40
N SER A 105 2.04 -7.89 36.15
CA SER A 105 2.22 -7.07 37.36
C SER A 105 1.29 -7.56 38.48
N ASN A 106 1.48 -7.04 39.70
CA ASN A 106 0.56 -7.33 40.80
C ASN A 106 -0.72 -6.44 40.80
N GLY A 107 -0.85 -5.57 39.79
CA GLY A 107 -1.99 -4.67 39.61
C GLY A 107 -2.90 -5.11 38.46
N ASP A 108 -3.79 -4.20 38.05
CA ASP A 108 -4.74 -4.41 36.97
C ASP A 108 -4.20 -3.90 35.61
N TYR A 109 -2.98 -3.34 35.61
CA TYR A 109 -2.30 -2.75 34.46
C TYR A 109 -0.83 -3.15 34.44
N THR A 110 -0.29 -3.30 33.22
CA THR A 110 1.14 -3.44 32.96
C THR A 110 1.63 -2.31 32.05
N SER A 111 2.92 -1.98 32.14
CA SER A 111 3.62 -1.09 31.20
C SER A 111 4.73 -1.80 30.42
N ASN A 112 4.76 -3.14 30.48
CA ASN A 112 5.82 -3.96 29.91
C ASN A 112 5.31 -4.95 28.85
N PHE A 113 4.09 -4.75 28.33
CA PHE A 113 3.58 -5.58 27.25
C PHE A 113 4.38 -5.31 25.98
N GLY A 114 4.83 -6.36 25.30
CA GLY A 114 5.75 -6.27 24.17
C GLY A 114 5.59 -7.40 23.17
N GLY A 115 6.62 -7.58 22.34
CA GLY A 115 6.60 -8.50 21.20
C GLY A 115 5.88 -7.88 20.00
N THR A 116 5.97 -8.50 18.85
CA THR A 116 5.12 -8.20 17.69
C THR A 116 3.64 -8.40 18.04
N SER A 117 3.36 -9.21 19.09
CA SER A 117 2.04 -9.41 19.68
C SER A 117 1.42 -8.15 20.29
N SER A 118 2.21 -7.12 20.66
CA SER A 118 1.69 -5.84 21.15
C SER A 118 1.56 -4.80 20.02
N ALA A 119 2.37 -4.90 18.97
CA ALA A 119 2.29 -4.06 17.78
C ALA A 119 1.02 -4.35 16.95
N THR A 120 0.73 -5.62 16.76
CA THR A 120 -0.41 -6.10 15.95
C THR A 120 -1.77 -5.53 16.37
N PRO A 121 -2.18 -5.53 17.65
CA PRO A 121 -3.46 -4.95 18.05
C PRO A 121 -3.53 -3.42 17.91
N LEU A 122 -2.40 -2.70 17.86
CA LEU A 122 -2.38 -1.28 17.52
C LEU A 122 -2.80 -1.07 16.07
N VAL A 123 -2.29 -1.89 15.13
CA VAL A 123 -2.72 -1.89 13.73
C VAL A 123 -4.20 -2.24 13.63
N SER A 124 -4.68 -3.27 14.36
CA SER A 124 -6.11 -3.60 14.41
C SER A 124 -6.97 -2.42 14.87
N GLY A 125 -6.48 -1.64 15.83
CA GLY A 125 -7.15 -0.42 16.32
C GLY A 125 -7.23 0.67 15.25
N VAL A 126 -6.17 0.88 14.48
CA VAL A 126 -6.16 1.84 13.36
C VAL A 126 -7.11 1.38 12.26
N ILE A 127 -7.12 0.09 11.92
CA ILE A 127 -8.05 -0.49 10.94
C ILE A 127 -9.51 -0.26 11.38
N ALA A 128 -9.81 -0.39 12.68
CA ALA A 128 -11.15 -0.10 13.18
C ALA A 128 -11.56 1.36 12.98
N LEU A 129 -10.63 2.32 13.13
CA LEU A 129 -10.88 3.74 12.85
C LEU A 129 -11.06 4.00 11.34
N ILE A 130 -10.26 3.37 10.47
CA ILE A 130 -10.42 3.40 9.02
C ILE A 130 -11.83 2.94 8.64
N MET A 131 -12.26 1.77 9.14
CA MET A 131 -13.58 1.21 8.84
C MET A 131 -14.74 2.02 9.46
N GLU A 132 -14.50 2.78 10.54
CA GLU A 132 -15.48 3.71 11.09
C GLU A 132 -15.65 4.93 10.20
N SER A 133 -14.54 5.46 9.65
CA SER A 133 -14.58 6.63 8.74
C SER A 133 -15.21 6.29 7.38
N ASN A 134 -14.94 5.09 6.85
CA ASN A 134 -15.55 4.61 5.61
C ASN A 134 -15.93 3.12 5.73
N PRO A 135 -17.19 2.80 6.07
CA PRO A 135 -17.63 1.42 6.29
C PRO A 135 -17.76 0.59 5.01
N ASN A 136 -17.63 1.19 3.82
CA ASN A 136 -17.76 0.51 2.53
C ASN A 136 -16.45 -0.09 2.00
N LEU A 137 -15.34 0.16 2.67
CA LEU A 137 -14.02 -0.35 2.29
C LEU A 137 -13.98 -1.88 2.37
N ASN A 138 -13.46 -2.50 1.33
CA ASN A 138 -13.18 -3.93 1.31
C ASN A 138 -11.82 -4.24 1.99
N TRP A 139 -11.46 -5.51 2.08
CA TRP A 139 -10.23 -5.93 2.77
C TRP A 139 -8.95 -5.47 2.05
N ARG A 140 -8.97 -5.33 0.72
CA ARG A 140 -7.84 -4.84 -0.08
C ARG A 140 -7.68 -3.33 0.06
N ASP A 141 -8.79 -2.57 0.06
CA ASP A 141 -8.78 -1.13 0.31
C ASP A 141 -8.09 -0.80 1.64
N ILE A 142 -8.34 -1.61 2.70
CA ILE A 142 -7.69 -1.45 3.99
C ILE A 142 -6.17 -1.64 3.89
N GLN A 143 -5.71 -2.62 3.13
CA GLN A 143 -4.27 -2.83 2.91
C GLN A 143 -3.67 -1.68 2.12
N ASN A 144 -4.31 -1.24 1.04
CA ASN A 144 -3.90 -0.08 0.24
C ASN A 144 -3.78 1.18 1.12
N ILE A 145 -4.81 1.51 1.90
CA ILE A 145 -4.78 2.66 2.81
C ILE A 145 -3.62 2.58 3.80
N LEU A 146 -3.31 1.39 4.34
CA LEU A 146 -2.18 1.21 5.24
C LEU A 146 -0.84 1.44 4.53
N VAL A 147 -0.68 0.98 3.29
CA VAL A 147 0.51 1.21 2.46
C VAL A 147 0.72 2.71 2.24
N HIS A 148 -0.28 3.39 1.69
CA HIS A 148 -0.18 4.80 1.30
C HIS A 148 -0.15 5.79 2.47
N SER A 149 -0.65 5.39 3.65
CA SER A 149 -0.65 6.25 4.85
C SER A 149 0.50 6.00 5.81
N SER A 150 1.29 4.93 5.61
CA SER A 150 2.38 4.59 6.52
C SER A 150 3.55 5.56 6.36
N ARG A 151 4.18 5.90 7.47
CA ARG A 151 5.32 6.82 7.48
C ARG A 151 6.65 6.07 7.62
N ARG A 152 7.65 6.48 6.87
CA ARG A 152 9.01 5.98 6.96
C ARG A 152 9.59 6.30 8.34
N ASN A 153 9.62 5.30 9.23
CA ASN A 153 10.29 5.40 10.52
C ASN A 153 11.80 5.16 10.36
N HIS A 154 12.61 5.62 11.32
CA HIS A 154 14.07 5.47 11.29
C HIS A 154 14.66 5.66 9.88
N ALA A 155 14.42 6.82 9.29
CA ALA A 155 14.63 7.10 7.87
C ALA A 155 16.09 6.89 7.37
N ASN A 156 17.07 6.76 8.27
CA ASN A 156 18.47 6.49 7.95
C ASN A 156 18.83 4.99 8.00
N ASP A 157 17.88 4.10 8.29
CA ASP A 157 18.12 2.65 8.24
C ASP A 157 18.40 2.24 6.78
N THR A 158 19.44 1.43 6.59
CA THR A 158 19.91 1.01 5.25
C THR A 158 18.99 -0.04 4.60
N SER A 159 18.01 -0.57 5.33
CA SER A 159 17.03 -1.51 4.78
C SER A 159 15.94 -0.86 3.92
N TRP A 160 15.85 0.48 3.93
CA TRP A 160 14.91 1.19 3.08
C TRP A 160 15.37 1.19 1.62
N ASN A 161 14.55 0.64 0.74
CA ASN A 161 14.71 0.68 -0.71
C ASN A 161 13.46 1.31 -1.33
N MET A 162 13.60 1.85 -2.52
CA MET A 162 12.48 2.33 -3.31
C MET A 162 12.11 1.24 -4.32
N ASN A 163 10.85 0.82 -4.39
CA ASN A 163 10.38 -0.10 -5.41
C ASN A 163 10.12 0.62 -6.74
N GLY A 164 9.71 -0.12 -7.77
CA GLY A 164 9.49 0.43 -9.12
C GLY A 164 8.31 1.40 -9.23
N ALA A 165 7.41 1.40 -8.25
CA ALA A 165 6.28 2.33 -8.15
C ALA A 165 6.57 3.57 -7.28
N GLY A 166 7.81 3.73 -6.80
CA GLY A 166 8.20 4.89 -6.00
C GLY A 166 7.94 4.76 -4.49
N HIS A 167 7.41 3.65 -4.01
CA HIS A 167 7.22 3.43 -2.58
C HIS A 167 8.52 3.08 -1.88
N TYR A 168 8.77 3.72 -0.73
CA TYR A 168 9.79 3.25 0.18
C TYR A 168 9.29 2.00 0.92
N VAL A 169 10.01 0.90 0.80
CA VAL A 169 9.71 -0.36 1.47
C VAL A 169 10.97 -0.93 2.13
N SER A 170 10.79 -1.68 3.20
CA SER A 170 11.88 -2.24 4.00
C SER A 170 11.55 -3.67 4.42
N HIS A 171 12.54 -4.54 4.32
CA HIS A 171 12.46 -5.91 4.81
C HIS A 171 12.18 -6.01 6.32
N LYS A 172 12.48 -4.94 7.09
CA LYS A 172 12.24 -4.85 8.54
C LYS A 172 10.90 -4.22 8.91
N TYR A 173 10.43 -3.27 8.11
CA TYR A 173 9.36 -2.35 8.49
C TYR A 173 8.16 -2.37 7.55
N GLY A 174 8.22 -3.15 6.45
CA GLY A 174 7.23 -3.05 5.37
C GLY A 174 7.22 -1.64 4.79
N PHE A 175 6.04 -1.06 4.59
CA PHE A 175 5.89 0.33 4.13
C PHE A 175 6.10 1.37 5.25
N GLY A 176 6.27 0.92 6.49
CA GLY A 176 6.64 1.79 7.61
C GLY A 176 5.69 1.75 8.80
N ALA A 177 5.87 2.72 9.69
CA ALA A 177 5.05 2.83 10.88
C ALA A 177 3.67 3.38 10.54
N ILE A 178 2.63 2.71 11.06
CA ILE A 178 1.24 3.15 10.91
C ILE A 178 1.06 4.61 11.36
N ASP A 179 0.27 5.36 10.60
CA ASP A 179 -0.18 6.71 10.94
C ASP A 179 -1.72 6.76 10.92
N ALA A 180 -2.32 6.74 12.11
CA ALA A 180 -3.77 6.68 12.24
C ALA A 180 -4.47 7.93 11.67
N GLY A 181 -3.82 9.11 11.76
CA GLY A 181 -4.37 10.36 11.25
C GLY A 181 -4.44 10.37 9.74
N GLN A 182 -3.34 10.02 9.09
CA GLN A 182 -3.27 9.92 7.64
C GLN A 182 -4.19 8.81 7.11
N ALA A 183 -4.17 7.64 7.76
CA ALA A 183 -5.01 6.52 7.34
C ALA A 183 -6.51 6.83 7.38
N VAL A 184 -6.98 7.52 8.42
CA VAL A 184 -8.39 7.95 8.53
C VAL A 184 -8.72 9.02 7.49
N SER A 185 -7.84 10.01 7.31
CA SER A 185 -8.04 11.07 6.31
C SER A 185 -8.11 10.50 4.89
N LEU A 186 -7.22 9.58 4.55
CA LEU A 186 -7.23 8.91 3.25
C LEU A 186 -8.48 8.06 3.06
N ALA A 187 -8.92 7.34 4.11
CA ALA A 187 -10.11 6.49 4.05
C ALA A 187 -11.42 7.24 3.79
N GLU A 188 -11.52 8.49 4.23
CA GLU A 188 -12.74 9.30 4.07
C GLU A 188 -13.13 9.50 2.61
N ASN A 189 -12.14 9.64 1.73
CA ASN A 189 -12.34 9.89 0.30
C ASN A 189 -11.87 8.71 -0.58
N TRP A 190 -11.50 7.58 0.02
CA TRP A 190 -10.97 6.44 -0.72
C TRP A 190 -11.96 5.86 -1.70
N THR A 191 -11.59 5.78 -2.95
CA THR A 191 -12.29 5.03 -3.99
C THR A 191 -11.75 3.59 -4.02
N SER A 192 -12.66 2.62 -4.06
CA SER A 192 -12.25 1.20 -4.03
C SER A 192 -11.42 0.81 -5.24
N SER A 193 -10.32 0.08 -5.00
CA SER A 193 -9.37 -0.36 -6.02
C SER A 193 -9.94 -1.28 -7.12
N GLY A 194 -11.24 -1.46 -7.16
CA GLY A 194 -11.90 -2.26 -8.20
C GLY A 194 -11.77 -3.78 -8.00
N THR A 195 -12.08 -4.52 -9.05
CA THR A 195 -12.09 -5.99 -9.01
C THR A 195 -10.67 -6.54 -9.03
N GLU A 196 -10.40 -7.47 -8.11
CA GLU A 196 -9.13 -8.17 -8.07
C GLU A 196 -8.88 -8.96 -9.36
N THR A 197 -7.67 -8.89 -9.84
CA THR A 197 -7.14 -9.68 -10.98
C THR A 197 -5.98 -10.53 -10.49
N ASN A 198 -6.01 -11.81 -10.82
CA ASN A 198 -4.96 -12.76 -10.47
C ASN A 198 -4.39 -13.39 -11.74
N ALA A 199 -3.11 -13.67 -11.74
CA ALA A 199 -2.46 -14.40 -12.83
C ALA A 199 -1.31 -15.26 -12.31
N SER A 200 -1.20 -16.49 -12.86
CA SER A 200 -0.13 -17.43 -12.53
C SER A 200 0.77 -17.69 -13.71
N PHE A 201 2.07 -17.80 -13.45
CA PHE A 201 3.11 -18.15 -14.42
C PHE A 201 3.92 -19.33 -13.89
N GLY A 202 3.80 -20.45 -14.56
CA GLY A 202 4.38 -21.72 -14.15
C GLY A 202 3.32 -22.84 -14.08
N PRO A 203 3.58 -23.96 -13.38
CA PRO A 203 4.86 -24.26 -12.76
C PRO A 203 5.97 -24.47 -13.80
N PHE A 204 7.13 -23.86 -13.57
CA PHE A 204 8.35 -24.11 -14.30
C PHE A 204 9.09 -25.27 -13.61
N ASN A 205 9.65 -26.19 -14.41
CA ASN A 205 10.29 -27.40 -13.88
C ASN A 205 11.76 -27.47 -14.37
N PRO A 206 12.65 -26.60 -13.88
CA PRO A 206 14.01 -26.52 -14.37
C PRO A 206 14.83 -27.78 -14.05
N GLY A 207 14.60 -28.43 -12.90
CA GLY A 207 15.41 -29.56 -12.44
C GLY A 207 16.89 -29.20 -12.30
N THR A 208 17.19 -27.97 -11.88
CA THR A 208 18.54 -27.41 -11.84
C THR A 208 19.21 -27.71 -10.50
N GLU A 209 20.37 -28.37 -10.53
CA GLU A 209 21.22 -28.56 -9.35
C GLU A 209 21.83 -27.22 -8.92
N LEU A 210 21.90 -27.00 -7.62
CA LEU A 210 22.51 -25.81 -7.00
C LEU A 210 23.98 -26.12 -6.65
N ASP A 211 24.86 -25.21 -6.98
CA ASP A 211 26.25 -25.27 -6.55
C ASP A 211 26.35 -24.96 -5.06
N ASN A 212 27.08 -25.76 -4.32
CA ASN A 212 27.26 -25.67 -2.88
C ASN A 212 28.25 -24.56 -2.48
N GLY A 213 27.87 -23.74 -1.52
CA GLY A 213 28.72 -22.73 -0.89
C GLY A 213 29.19 -21.63 -1.86
N VAL A 214 28.31 -21.18 -2.75
CA VAL A 214 28.63 -20.17 -3.77
C VAL A 214 28.04 -18.80 -3.43
N SER A 215 28.73 -17.75 -3.85
CA SER A 215 28.21 -16.38 -3.79
C SER A 215 27.40 -15.99 -5.04
N THR A 216 27.43 -16.81 -6.08
CA THR A 216 26.74 -16.57 -7.36
C THR A 216 25.32 -17.13 -7.33
N TRP A 217 24.40 -16.37 -7.91
CA TRP A 217 23.00 -16.77 -8.02
C TRP A 217 22.79 -17.74 -9.18
N THR A 218 21.93 -18.73 -8.98
CA THR A 218 21.27 -19.47 -10.04
C THR A 218 19.97 -18.72 -10.34
N GLU A 219 19.82 -18.24 -11.58
CA GLU A 219 18.73 -17.34 -11.99
C GLU A 219 17.73 -18.06 -12.88
N PHE A 220 16.45 -17.81 -12.64
CA PHE A 220 15.32 -18.37 -13.37
C PHE A 220 14.45 -17.22 -13.89
N PRO A 221 14.76 -16.65 -15.07
CA PRO A 221 14.01 -15.54 -15.63
C PRO A 221 12.68 -16.00 -16.23
N VAL A 222 11.64 -15.18 -16.10
CA VAL A 222 10.36 -15.33 -16.79
C VAL A 222 9.88 -13.99 -17.31
N THR A 223 9.42 -13.93 -18.56
CA THR A 223 8.80 -12.73 -19.12
C THR A 223 7.31 -12.77 -18.93
N VAL A 224 6.76 -11.78 -18.27
CA VAL A 224 5.34 -11.59 -18.00
C VAL A 224 4.79 -10.57 -19.00
N PRO A 225 3.83 -10.95 -19.86
CA PRO A 225 3.30 -10.06 -20.91
C PRO A 225 2.02 -9.30 -20.50
N ILE A 226 1.48 -9.58 -19.32
CA ILE A 226 0.25 -8.96 -18.83
C ILE A 226 0.57 -7.83 -17.88
N ASP A 227 -0.34 -6.87 -17.79
CA ASP A 227 -0.24 -5.72 -16.90
C ASP A 227 -1.26 -5.85 -15.77
N ILE A 228 -0.74 -5.99 -14.56
CA ILE A 228 -1.48 -5.96 -13.30
C ILE A 228 -0.71 -5.02 -12.38
N ARG A 229 -1.38 -4.02 -11.84
CA ARG A 229 -0.84 -3.22 -10.75
C ARG A 229 -0.89 -4.06 -9.48
N LEU A 230 0.26 -4.34 -8.93
CA LEU A 230 0.45 -5.33 -7.89
C LEU A 230 -0.02 -4.85 -6.52
N GLU A 231 -0.60 -5.77 -5.76
CA GLU A 231 -0.82 -5.67 -4.32
C GLU A 231 -0.01 -6.72 -3.57
N SER A 232 0.15 -7.92 -4.13
CA SER A 232 1.02 -8.94 -3.57
C SER A 232 1.50 -9.91 -4.65
N VAL A 233 2.63 -10.56 -4.37
CA VAL A 233 3.15 -11.65 -5.19
C VAL A 233 3.37 -12.86 -4.29
N GLU A 234 2.93 -14.02 -4.75
CA GLU A 234 3.23 -15.31 -4.11
C GLU A 234 4.19 -16.10 -5.00
N VAL A 235 5.18 -16.72 -4.38
CA VAL A 235 6.19 -17.54 -5.04
C VAL A 235 6.15 -18.94 -4.46
N MET A 236 5.58 -19.88 -5.19
CA MET A 236 5.60 -21.28 -4.78
C MET A 236 6.90 -21.92 -5.26
N VAL A 237 7.61 -22.59 -4.37
CA VAL A 237 8.84 -23.31 -4.69
C VAL A 237 8.80 -24.75 -4.22
N ASP A 238 9.33 -25.64 -5.04
CA ASP A 238 9.71 -27.02 -4.68
C ASP A 238 11.21 -27.16 -4.89
N ILE A 239 11.96 -27.17 -3.78
CA ILE A 239 13.41 -27.27 -3.78
C ILE A 239 13.82 -28.41 -2.87
N SER A 240 14.41 -29.46 -3.44
CA SER A 240 15.05 -30.51 -2.66
C SER A 240 16.39 -30.01 -2.13
N HIS A 241 16.60 -30.06 -0.83
CA HIS A 241 17.86 -29.70 -0.17
C HIS A 241 18.02 -30.44 1.14
N THR A 242 19.23 -30.84 1.51
CA THR A 242 19.46 -31.58 2.75
C THR A 242 19.54 -30.70 4.00
N SER A 243 19.62 -29.39 3.85
CA SER A 243 19.50 -28.35 4.90
C SER A 243 18.97 -27.07 4.27
N ARG A 244 17.65 -26.87 4.26
CA ARG A 244 17.02 -25.74 3.56
C ARG A 244 17.42 -24.38 4.10
N GLY A 245 17.84 -24.28 5.37
CA GLY A 245 18.35 -23.06 5.97
C GLY A 245 19.63 -22.52 5.32
N ASN A 246 20.31 -23.32 4.46
CA ASN A 246 21.46 -22.85 3.69
C ASN A 246 21.07 -22.00 2.47
N LEU A 247 19.78 -21.91 2.14
CA LEU A 247 19.30 -21.34 0.90
C LEU A 247 18.91 -19.88 1.03
N ASP A 248 19.53 -19.03 0.23
CA ASP A 248 19.04 -17.70 -0.07
C ASP A 248 18.10 -17.74 -1.28
N ILE A 249 16.94 -17.12 -1.17
CA ILE A 249 15.93 -17.04 -2.25
C ILE A 249 15.47 -15.60 -2.37
N VAL A 250 15.56 -15.05 -3.59
CA VAL A 250 15.21 -13.66 -3.90
C VAL A 250 14.32 -13.62 -5.14
N LEU A 251 13.32 -12.78 -5.13
CA LEU A 251 12.55 -12.40 -6.31
C LEU A 251 12.95 -10.99 -6.74
N GLU A 252 13.37 -10.84 -7.99
CA GLU A 252 13.65 -9.53 -8.61
C GLU A 252 12.53 -9.20 -9.61
N SER A 253 11.97 -7.99 -9.48
CA SER A 253 10.96 -7.45 -10.41
C SER A 253 11.60 -6.82 -11.66
N PRO A 254 10.80 -6.50 -12.69
CA PRO A 254 11.28 -5.77 -13.87
C PRO A 254 11.93 -4.42 -13.58
N SER A 255 11.61 -3.79 -12.46
CA SER A 255 12.24 -2.54 -12.00
C SER A 255 13.65 -2.73 -11.44
N GLY A 256 14.05 -3.98 -11.16
CA GLY A 256 15.29 -4.33 -10.46
C GLY A 256 15.16 -4.31 -8.94
N HIS A 257 13.94 -4.14 -8.40
CA HIS A 257 13.71 -4.26 -6.96
C HIS A 257 13.76 -5.72 -6.53
N GLU A 258 14.53 -6.02 -5.47
CA GLU A 258 14.74 -7.36 -4.92
C GLU A 258 13.96 -7.56 -3.62
N SER A 259 13.09 -8.57 -3.58
CA SER A 259 12.44 -9.09 -2.38
C SER A 259 13.15 -10.33 -1.88
N TRP A 260 13.72 -10.28 -0.69
CA TRP A 260 14.32 -11.44 -0.03
C TRP A 260 13.22 -12.32 0.57
N LEU A 261 13.02 -13.49 0.01
CA LEU A 261 11.99 -14.46 0.42
C LEU A 261 12.51 -15.41 1.49
N SER A 262 13.78 -15.80 1.39
CA SER A 262 14.50 -16.60 2.34
C SER A 262 15.95 -16.14 2.42
N GLU A 263 16.53 -16.21 3.61
CA GLU A 263 17.92 -15.88 3.92
C GLU A 263 18.55 -17.07 4.65
N GLU A 264 19.87 -17.18 4.62
CA GLU A 264 20.59 -18.19 5.43
C GLU A 264 20.15 -18.11 6.90
N HIS A 265 19.74 -19.25 7.48
CA HIS A 265 19.26 -19.35 8.87
C HIS A 265 19.48 -20.75 9.45
N ASP A 266 19.36 -20.90 10.78
CA ASP A 266 19.61 -22.15 11.49
C ASP A 266 18.41 -23.13 11.40
N ASP A 267 18.02 -23.52 10.16
CA ASP A 267 17.04 -24.58 9.92
C ASP A 267 17.69 -25.77 9.20
N SER A 268 17.96 -26.83 9.96
CA SER A 268 18.47 -28.11 9.45
C SER A 268 17.40 -29.01 8.83
N GLY A 269 16.17 -28.53 8.68
CA GLY A 269 15.10 -29.23 8.00
C GLY A 269 15.43 -29.44 6.52
N ASN A 270 14.87 -30.50 5.92
CA ASN A 270 15.03 -30.77 4.49
C ASN A 270 13.96 -30.05 3.70
N ASP A 271 14.27 -29.73 2.46
CA ASP A 271 13.37 -29.37 1.37
C ASP A 271 12.40 -28.17 1.65
N TYR A 272 12.16 -27.37 0.63
CA TYR A 272 10.95 -26.57 0.50
C TYR A 272 9.96 -27.37 -0.37
N SER A 273 8.99 -28.04 0.26
CA SER A 273 8.04 -28.91 -0.45
C SER A 273 6.76 -28.14 -0.79
N ASN A 274 6.70 -27.54 -1.98
CA ASN A 274 5.63 -26.65 -2.40
C ASN A 274 5.35 -25.55 -1.35
N TRP A 275 6.43 -24.94 -0.86
CA TRP A 275 6.31 -23.84 0.09
C TRP A 275 5.95 -22.55 -0.64
N MET A 276 4.99 -21.81 -0.09
CA MET A 276 4.55 -20.54 -0.60
C MET A 276 5.22 -19.41 0.17
N PHE A 277 6.07 -18.64 -0.50
CA PHE A 277 6.55 -17.35 0.01
C PHE A 277 5.65 -16.23 -0.44
N GLY A 278 5.41 -15.25 0.43
CA GLY A 278 4.68 -14.02 0.11
C GLY A 278 5.61 -12.80 0.04
N THR A 279 5.32 -11.88 -0.86
CA THR A 279 5.93 -10.54 -0.84
C THR A 279 4.92 -9.47 -1.18
N VAL A 280 4.97 -8.37 -0.42
CA VAL A 280 4.22 -7.13 -0.65
C VAL A 280 5.14 -6.00 -1.12
N GLN A 281 6.45 -6.26 -1.26
CA GLN A 281 7.44 -5.22 -1.53
C GLN A 281 7.33 -4.63 -2.95
N HIS A 282 6.62 -5.31 -3.86
CA HIS A 282 6.33 -4.87 -5.22
C HIS A 282 4.97 -4.17 -5.35
N TRP A 283 4.43 -3.64 -4.26
CA TRP A 283 3.13 -2.95 -4.25
C TRP A 283 3.11 -1.82 -5.27
N ASP A 284 2.03 -1.72 -6.05
CA ASP A 284 1.81 -0.78 -7.17
C ASP A 284 2.77 -0.92 -8.36
N GLU A 285 3.77 -1.82 -8.35
CA GLU A 285 4.54 -2.11 -9.55
C GLU A 285 3.69 -2.80 -10.63
N SER A 286 4.00 -2.56 -11.90
CA SER A 286 3.46 -3.33 -13.02
C SER A 286 4.07 -4.72 -13.08
N THR A 287 3.26 -5.74 -13.40
CA THR A 287 3.78 -7.09 -13.65
C THR A 287 4.52 -7.22 -14.96
N THR A 288 4.36 -6.29 -15.90
CA THR A 288 4.90 -6.41 -17.26
C THR A 288 6.43 -6.37 -17.27
N GLY A 289 7.06 -7.38 -17.85
CA GLY A 289 8.51 -7.43 -18.03
C GLY A 289 9.16 -8.71 -17.54
N ASN A 290 10.45 -8.65 -17.25
CA ASN A 290 11.23 -9.80 -16.79
C ASN A 290 11.29 -9.87 -15.27
N TRP A 291 10.74 -10.95 -14.72
CA TRP A 291 10.90 -11.35 -13.34
C TRP A 291 11.99 -12.41 -13.21
N ILE A 292 12.76 -12.38 -12.14
CA ILE A 292 13.86 -13.33 -11.95
C ILE A 292 13.76 -13.93 -10.54
N LEU A 293 13.51 -15.24 -10.46
CA LEU A 293 13.74 -15.96 -9.22
C LEU A 293 15.23 -16.28 -9.13
N LYS A 294 15.87 -15.89 -8.03
CA LYS A 294 17.29 -16.12 -7.75
C LYS A 294 17.40 -17.06 -6.56
N VAL A 295 18.14 -18.14 -6.71
CA VAL A 295 18.39 -19.13 -5.65
C VAL A 295 19.88 -19.41 -5.56
N ARG A 296 20.41 -19.51 -4.34
CA ARG A 296 21.78 -20.01 -4.10
C ARG A 296 21.86 -20.77 -2.79
N ASP A 297 22.76 -21.75 -2.75
CA ASP A 297 23.23 -22.36 -1.52
C ASP A 297 24.47 -21.59 -1.04
N SER A 298 24.31 -20.77 0.02
CA SER A 298 25.33 -19.86 0.51
C SER A 298 26.33 -20.51 1.46
N VAL A 299 26.02 -21.71 1.99
CA VAL A 299 26.83 -22.39 3.00
C VAL A 299 27.72 -23.48 2.38
N SER A 300 29.04 -23.36 2.55
CA SER A 300 29.98 -24.35 2.06
C SER A 300 30.12 -25.53 3.01
N ASP A 301 29.33 -26.57 2.76
CA ASP A 301 29.32 -27.80 3.55
C ASP A 301 29.18 -29.06 2.64
N SER A 302 28.51 -30.10 3.09
CA SER A 302 28.24 -31.31 2.31
C SER A 302 26.80 -31.40 1.79
N ASN A 303 26.01 -30.38 2.02
CA ASN A 303 24.63 -30.33 1.58
C ASN A 303 24.56 -29.98 0.09
N SER A 304 23.48 -30.33 -0.55
CA SER A 304 23.24 -30.03 -1.96
C SER A 304 21.75 -29.96 -2.22
N GLY A 305 21.37 -29.26 -3.27
CA GLY A 305 19.97 -29.04 -3.61
C GLY A 305 19.70 -29.02 -5.10
N THR A 306 18.43 -29.09 -5.41
CA THR A 306 17.89 -29.01 -6.76
C THR A 306 16.60 -28.19 -6.75
N VAL A 307 16.51 -27.17 -7.59
CA VAL A 307 15.25 -26.45 -7.84
C VAL A 307 14.41 -27.35 -8.77
N ASN A 308 13.42 -28.02 -8.19
CA ASN A 308 12.55 -28.96 -8.91
C ASN A 308 11.50 -28.19 -9.72
N SER A 309 10.76 -27.29 -9.03
CA SER A 309 9.78 -26.41 -9.68
C SER A 309 9.58 -25.11 -8.93
N TRP A 310 9.03 -24.13 -9.62
CA TRP A 310 8.60 -22.87 -9.05
C TRP A 310 7.45 -22.24 -9.86
N GLU A 311 6.68 -21.37 -9.23
CA GLU A 311 5.55 -20.67 -9.84
C GLU A 311 5.44 -19.26 -9.24
N LEU A 312 5.09 -18.29 -10.09
CA LEU A 312 4.71 -16.94 -9.68
C LEU A 312 3.19 -16.78 -9.73
N ILE A 313 2.63 -16.19 -8.70
CA ILE A 313 1.21 -15.84 -8.64
C ILE A 313 1.11 -14.36 -8.29
N PHE A 314 0.54 -13.58 -9.19
CA PHE A 314 0.33 -12.15 -9.04
C PHE A 314 -1.08 -11.86 -8.61
N HIS A 315 -1.24 -10.92 -7.70
CA HIS A 315 -2.51 -10.43 -7.19
C HIS A 315 -2.51 -8.91 -7.22
N GLY A 316 -3.55 -8.32 -7.75
CA GLY A 316 -3.65 -6.87 -7.86
C GLY A 316 -4.87 -6.42 -8.66
N VAL A 317 -4.75 -5.34 -9.38
CA VAL A 317 -5.79 -4.79 -10.25
C VAL A 317 -5.31 -4.82 -11.69
N GLY A 318 -6.08 -5.43 -12.59
CA GLY A 318 -5.73 -5.50 -14.02
C GLY A 318 -5.94 -4.18 -14.71
N ASN A 319 -4.96 -3.78 -15.49
CA ASN A 319 -4.93 -2.65 -16.43
C ASN A 319 -5.59 -1.39 -15.85
N VAL A 320 -4.93 -0.79 -14.92
CA VAL A 320 -5.31 0.51 -14.36
C VAL A 320 -4.53 1.55 -15.12
N SER A 321 -5.21 2.51 -15.69
CA SER A 321 -4.57 3.71 -16.22
C SER A 321 -3.98 4.52 -15.05
N ASP A 322 -2.86 5.15 -15.30
CA ASP A 322 -2.16 6.14 -14.49
C ASP A 322 -1.68 7.15 -15.54
N THR A 323 -2.55 8.14 -15.78
CA THR A 323 -2.49 8.98 -16.98
C THR A 323 -1.30 9.92 -16.95
N ASP A 324 -0.98 10.50 -15.80
CA ASP A 324 0.15 11.41 -15.61
C ASP A 324 1.47 10.69 -15.21
N ASN A 325 1.38 9.40 -14.81
CA ASN A 325 2.49 8.55 -14.34
C ASN A 325 3.16 9.06 -13.05
N ASP A 326 2.39 9.65 -12.14
CA ASP A 326 2.88 10.08 -10.83
C ASP A 326 2.94 8.95 -9.80
N GLY A 327 2.34 7.78 -10.10
CA GLY A 327 2.28 6.57 -9.27
C GLY A 327 0.94 6.41 -8.54
N TRP A 328 0.00 7.34 -8.72
CA TRP A 328 -1.40 7.18 -8.34
C TRP A 328 -2.21 6.76 -9.57
N PRO A 329 -2.99 5.70 -9.49
CA PRO A 329 -3.84 5.32 -10.61
C PRO A 329 -5.08 6.20 -10.67
N ASP A 330 -5.58 6.46 -11.90
CA ASP A 330 -6.72 7.32 -12.19
C ASP A 330 -7.95 7.12 -11.28
N TYR A 331 -8.21 5.93 -10.78
CA TYR A 331 -9.35 5.67 -9.89
C TYR A 331 -9.17 6.18 -8.45
N ASN A 332 -7.94 6.54 -8.04
CA ASN A 332 -7.59 7.05 -6.70
C ASN A 332 -6.85 8.38 -6.78
N ASP A 333 -6.60 8.85 -7.98
CA ASP A 333 -6.02 10.16 -8.21
C ASP A 333 -7.12 11.21 -8.14
N PRO A 334 -6.92 12.33 -7.48
CA PRO A 334 -7.84 13.46 -7.55
C PRO A 334 -7.67 14.32 -8.79
N ASP A 335 -6.56 14.17 -9.55
CA ASP A 335 -6.13 14.99 -10.68
C ASP A 335 -5.37 14.05 -11.64
N ASP A 336 -6.14 13.28 -12.44
CA ASP A 336 -5.66 12.14 -13.23
C ASP A 336 -4.58 12.48 -14.26
N ASP A 337 -4.47 13.74 -14.69
CA ASP A 337 -3.53 14.20 -15.73
C ASP A 337 -2.53 15.25 -15.26
N ASP A 338 -2.56 15.62 -13.95
CA ASP A 338 -1.67 16.56 -13.24
C ASP A 338 -1.63 17.94 -13.93
N ASP A 339 -2.80 18.40 -14.45
CA ASP A 339 -2.93 19.73 -15.05
C ASP A 339 -3.22 20.84 -14.01
N GLY A 340 -3.52 20.44 -12.78
CA GLY A 340 -3.79 21.30 -11.62
C GLY A 340 -5.28 21.50 -11.33
N TRP A 341 -6.17 20.90 -12.13
CA TRP A 341 -7.58 20.82 -11.87
C TRP A 341 -7.94 19.42 -11.34
N ASN A 342 -8.94 19.36 -10.51
CA ASN A 342 -9.40 18.08 -9.96
C ASN A 342 -10.45 17.45 -10.90
N ASP A 343 -10.40 16.13 -11.15
CA ASP A 343 -11.31 15.41 -12.05
C ASP A 343 -12.78 15.74 -11.85
N THR A 344 -13.21 15.88 -10.58
CA THR A 344 -14.61 16.18 -10.26
C THR A 344 -15.02 17.60 -10.69
N ILE A 345 -14.06 18.52 -10.68
CA ILE A 345 -14.25 19.90 -11.17
C ILE A 345 -14.28 19.87 -12.70
N GLU A 346 -13.31 19.20 -13.33
CA GLU A 346 -13.24 19.10 -14.77
C GLU A 346 -14.48 18.47 -15.39
N ILE A 347 -14.94 17.33 -14.83
CA ILE A 347 -16.22 16.70 -15.24
C ILE A 347 -17.38 17.67 -15.11
N SER A 348 -17.38 18.51 -14.07
CA SER A 348 -18.43 19.51 -13.83
C SER A 348 -18.32 20.69 -14.78
N CYS A 349 -17.11 20.99 -15.27
CA CYS A 349 -16.79 22.05 -16.20
C CYS A 349 -16.75 21.61 -17.68
N ASP A 350 -17.17 20.36 -17.98
CA ASP A 350 -17.20 19.75 -19.31
C ASP A 350 -15.81 19.66 -19.98
N THR A 351 -14.75 19.43 -19.17
CA THR A 351 -13.39 19.12 -19.65
C THR A 351 -13.05 17.64 -19.41
N ASP A 352 -11.94 17.16 -19.98
CA ASP A 352 -11.52 15.75 -19.96
C ASP A 352 -10.43 15.57 -18.90
N PRO A 353 -10.70 14.89 -17.76
CA PRO A 353 -9.74 14.68 -16.67
C PRO A 353 -8.55 13.78 -17.01
N LEU A 354 -8.47 13.28 -18.26
CA LEU A 354 -7.37 12.44 -18.73
C LEU A 354 -6.51 13.13 -19.81
N ASP A 355 -6.76 14.40 -20.13
CA ASP A 355 -6.01 15.18 -21.12
C ASP A 355 -5.55 16.52 -20.55
N ASN A 356 -4.30 16.60 -20.11
CA ASN A 356 -3.68 17.77 -19.52
C ASN A 356 -3.64 19.04 -20.41
N ASN A 357 -4.23 18.98 -21.59
CA ASN A 357 -4.47 20.15 -22.45
C ASN A 357 -5.95 20.56 -22.46
N SER A 358 -6.80 19.86 -21.75
CA SER A 358 -8.25 20.08 -21.68
C SER A 358 -8.65 20.82 -20.39
N THR A 359 -7.90 21.85 -20.02
CA THR A 359 -8.13 22.62 -18.79
C THR A 359 -9.43 23.40 -18.82
N PRO A 360 -10.19 23.47 -17.71
CA PRO A 360 -11.32 24.36 -17.57
C PRO A 360 -10.94 25.83 -17.78
N ALA A 361 -11.79 26.60 -18.48
CA ALA A 361 -11.64 28.04 -18.53
C ALA A 361 -11.97 28.61 -17.14
N ASP A 362 -11.17 29.56 -16.67
CA ASP A 362 -11.29 30.28 -15.40
C ASP A 362 -10.76 31.70 -15.66
N THR A 363 -11.67 32.59 -16.06
CA THR A 363 -11.33 33.88 -16.63
C THR A 363 -10.78 34.86 -15.59
N ASP A 364 -11.31 34.82 -14.35
CA ASP A 364 -10.84 35.67 -13.24
C ASP A 364 -9.79 35.03 -12.35
N SER A 365 -9.55 33.70 -12.52
CA SER A 365 -8.56 32.90 -11.80
C SER A 365 -8.87 32.79 -10.30
N ASP A 366 -10.13 32.62 -9.93
CA ASP A 366 -10.56 32.43 -8.56
C ASP A 366 -10.64 30.94 -8.16
N GLY A 367 -10.54 30.00 -9.12
CA GLY A 367 -10.55 28.54 -8.95
C GLY A 367 -11.95 27.92 -9.13
N VAL A 368 -12.91 28.69 -9.63
CA VAL A 368 -14.19 28.22 -10.16
C VAL A 368 -14.14 28.39 -11.67
N CYS A 369 -14.53 27.39 -12.43
CA CYS A 369 -14.51 27.53 -13.90
C CYS A 369 -15.70 28.37 -14.39
N ASP A 370 -15.52 29.07 -15.51
CA ASP A 370 -16.55 29.91 -16.15
C ASP A 370 -17.90 29.21 -16.33
N PHE A 371 -17.89 27.85 -16.45
CA PHE A 371 -19.13 27.09 -16.60
C PHE A 371 -19.95 26.99 -15.29
N LEU A 372 -19.31 27.11 -14.14
CA LEU A 372 -19.91 27.00 -12.81
C LEU A 372 -19.93 28.35 -12.07
N ASP A 373 -19.23 29.32 -12.58
CA ASP A 373 -19.21 30.66 -12.03
C ASP A 373 -20.47 31.45 -12.47
N ASP A 374 -20.91 32.31 -11.62
CA ASP A 374 -22.01 33.26 -11.93
C ASP A 374 -21.48 34.66 -12.34
N ASP A 375 -20.13 34.91 -12.21
CA ASP A 375 -19.43 36.17 -12.44
C ASP A 375 -18.03 35.86 -13.03
N ASP A 376 -18.01 35.41 -14.31
CA ASP A 376 -16.85 34.79 -14.97
C ASP A 376 -15.58 35.66 -14.97
N ASP A 377 -15.68 37.00 -14.94
CA ASP A 377 -14.54 37.90 -14.98
C ASP A 377 -14.24 38.60 -13.65
N GLY A 378 -15.04 38.33 -12.61
CA GLY A 378 -14.82 38.81 -11.25
C GLY A 378 -14.98 40.31 -11.06
N ASP A 379 -15.74 41.01 -11.95
CA ASP A 379 -15.91 42.44 -11.88
C ASP A 379 -17.02 42.90 -10.93
N GLY A 380 -17.81 41.93 -10.41
CA GLY A 380 -18.89 42.13 -9.45
C GLY A 380 -20.28 42.24 -10.06
N PHE A 381 -20.41 42.05 -11.37
CA PHE A 381 -21.68 41.86 -12.06
C PHE A 381 -21.77 40.40 -12.48
N VAL A 382 -22.97 39.82 -12.40
CA VAL A 382 -23.14 38.43 -12.82
C VAL A 382 -23.39 38.32 -14.31
N ASP A 383 -22.94 37.28 -14.97
CA ASP A 383 -23.02 37.05 -16.43
C ASP A 383 -24.42 37.25 -17.00
N SER A 384 -25.44 36.81 -16.26
CA SER A 384 -26.85 36.97 -16.68
C SER A 384 -27.30 38.43 -16.71
N GLU A 385 -26.74 39.27 -15.86
CA GLU A 385 -26.98 40.73 -15.88
C GLU A 385 -26.22 41.37 -17.03
N GLU A 386 -24.93 41.03 -17.20
CA GLU A 386 -24.11 41.54 -18.28
C GLU A 386 -24.63 41.15 -19.65
N GLY A 387 -24.97 39.88 -19.86
CA GLY A 387 -25.59 39.44 -21.11
C GLY A 387 -26.91 40.10 -21.41
N SER A 388 -27.63 40.58 -20.37
CA SER A 388 -28.87 41.37 -20.53
C SER A 388 -28.62 42.84 -20.76
N CYS A 389 -27.48 43.37 -20.27
CA CYS A 389 -27.10 44.77 -20.28
C CYS A 389 -26.11 45.14 -21.40
N ALA A 390 -25.85 44.19 -22.32
CA ALA A 390 -24.93 44.33 -23.46
C ALA A 390 -23.47 44.59 -23.07
N SER A 391 -23.03 44.13 -21.90
CA SER A 391 -21.63 43.99 -21.52
C SER A 391 -21.11 42.58 -21.85
N ASP A 392 -19.81 42.34 -21.69
CA ASP A 392 -19.13 41.08 -22.01
C ASP A 392 -18.75 40.38 -20.71
N PRO A 393 -19.36 39.25 -20.34
CA PRO A 393 -19.10 38.54 -19.08
C PRO A 393 -17.70 37.96 -18.97
N LEU A 394 -16.84 38.08 -19.96
CA LEU A 394 -15.45 37.60 -19.95
C LEU A 394 -14.41 38.75 -19.97
N ASP A 395 -14.85 40.04 -19.87
CA ASP A 395 -13.96 41.20 -19.84
C ASP A 395 -14.28 42.15 -18.68
N ASN A 396 -13.52 42.01 -17.59
CA ASN A 396 -13.67 42.80 -16.37
C ASN A 396 -13.56 44.34 -16.51
N ASN A 397 -13.39 44.82 -17.71
CA ASN A 397 -13.47 46.24 -18.03
C ASN A 397 -14.77 46.61 -18.79
N SER A 398 -15.61 45.63 -19.07
CA SER A 398 -16.85 45.75 -19.81
C SER A 398 -18.07 45.74 -18.89
N THR A 399 -18.06 46.58 -17.89
CA THR A 399 -19.14 46.68 -16.91
C THR A 399 -20.45 47.24 -17.49
N PRO A 400 -21.62 46.76 -17.05
CA PRO A 400 -22.90 47.33 -17.38
C PRO A 400 -22.96 48.86 -17.05
N ALA A 401 -23.39 49.66 -18.00
CA ALA A 401 -23.61 51.07 -17.71
C ALA A 401 -24.92 51.29 -16.93
N ASP A 402 -24.86 52.05 -15.84
CA ASP A 402 -25.98 52.43 -14.98
C ASP A 402 -25.78 53.91 -14.62
N THR A 403 -26.39 54.80 -15.44
CA THR A 403 -26.10 56.24 -15.42
C THR A 403 -26.67 56.93 -14.18
N ASP A 404 -27.82 56.53 -13.69
CA ASP A 404 -28.45 57.11 -12.52
C ASP A 404 -28.19 56.33 -11.21
N SER A 405 -27.54 55.17 -11.32
CA SER A 405 -27.16 54.29 -10.19
C SER A 405 -28.34 53.74 -9.38
N ASP A 406 -29.43 53.44 -10.06
CA ASP A 406 -30.61 52.87 -9.43
C ASP A 406 -30.58 51.31 -9.36
N GLY A 407 -29.58 50.65 -10.00
CA GLY A 407 -29.38 49.21 -10.05
C GLY A 407 -30.04 48.54 -11.25
N VAL A 408 -30.50 49.29 -12.23
CA VAL A 408 -30.93 48.81 -13.55
C VAL A 408 -29.99 49.41 -14.60
N CYS A 409 -29.40 48.57 -15.44
CA CYS A 409 -28.48 49.08 -16.45
C CYS A 409 -29.22 49.87 -17.54
N ASP A 410 -28.56 50.89 -18.11
CA ASP A 410 -29.10 51.81 -19.13
C ASP A 410 -29.79 51.07 -20.30
N PHE A 411 -29.36 49.81 -20.58
CA PHE A 411 -29.95 49.03 -21.67
C PHE A 411 -31.34 48.47 -21.33
N LEU A 412 -31.63 48.28 -20.05
CA LEU A 412 -32.90 47.71 -19.55
C LEU A 412 -33.75 48.78 -18.86
N ASP A 413 -33.22 49.96 -18.63
CA ASP A 413 -33.91 51.08 -18.01
C ASP A 413 -34.67 51.90 -19.05
N ASP A 414 -35.86 52.31 -18.70
CA ASP A 414 -36.70 53.20 -19.51
C ASP A 414 -36.43 54.71 -19.18
N ASP A 415 -35.59 55.00 -18.16
CA ASP A 415 -35.27 56.36 -17.67
C ASP A 415 -33.79 56.45 -17.24
N ASP A 416 -32.89 56.24 -18.22
CA ASP A 416 -31.42 56.08 -18.05
C ASP A 416 -30.73 57.16 -17.18
N ASP A 417 -31.37 58.32 -16.96
CA ASP A 417 -30.80 59.45 -16.22
C ASP A 417 -31.62 59.81 -14.94
N GLY A 418 -32.66 59.03 -14.62
CA GLY A 418 -33.47 59.14 -13.41
C GLY A 418 -34.20 60.47 -13.27
N ASP A 419 -34.43 61.19 -14.40
CA ASP A 419 -35.05 62.49 -14.33
C ASP A 419 -36.61 62.52 -14.50
N GLY A 420 -37.24 61.32 -14.71
CA GLY A 420 -38.68 61.07 -14.76
C GLY A 420 -39.28 61.49 -16.10
#